data_2fe5bb1f63364b21c2a632cff67aed43
#
_entry.id   2fe5bb1f63364b21c2a632cff67aed43
#
_cell.length_a   1.000
_cell.length_b   1.000
_cell.length_c   1.000
_cell.angle_alpha   90.00
_cell.angle_beta   90.00
_cell.angle_gamma   90.00
#
_symmetry.space_group_name_H-M   'P 1'
#
loop_
_entity.id
_entity.type
_entity.pdbx_description
1 polymer ?
#
loop_
_entity_poly.entity_id
_entity_poly.type
_entity_poly.pdbx_seq_one_letter_code
_entity_poly.pdbx_strand_id
1 'polypeptide(L)'
;VEDICGDAAIQAIEEMQPGDKVFINNVRMHPEEYGENKVKAEDEPTTEIVTRLSSVADAYVTDAFGAAHRNSPTLTGFTEEMPCIAGRLMNREIRSLELAVNDPPRPYVAILGGAKCDDSLRVALNLIGRGVVDTIVMVGVVGNLMLWANGHDIGSGNKKAIKGMMGDDFEP
;
A
#
# COMPACT_ATOMS: atom_id res chain seq x y z
N VAL A 1 -20.35 -14.00 -6.02
CA VAL A 1 -19.91 -15.41 -5.98
C VAL A 1 -19.02 -15.60 -4.78
N GLU A 2 -19.23 -16.67 -4.00
CA GLU A 2 -18.41 -16.96 -2.80
C GLU A 2 -17.05 -17.58 -3.13
N ASP A 3 -16.79 -17.84 -4.39
CA ASP A 3 -15.54 -18.36 -4.92
C ASP A 3 -14.61 -17.22 -5.36
N ILE A 4 -13.30 -17.50 -5.48
CA ILE A 4 -12.29 -16.51 -5.90
C ILE A 4 -11.85 -16.77 -7.34
N CYS A 5 -11.37 -17.96 -7.64
CA CYS A 5 -10.89 -18.37 -8.95
C CYS A 5 -11.22 -19.81 -9.31
N GLY A 6 -12.04 -20.50 -8.52
CA GLY A 6 -12.53 -21.84 -8.80
C GLY A 6 -13.57 -21.87 -9.92
N ASP A 7 -14.14 -23.05 -10.16
CA ASP A 7 -15.04 -23.26 -11.29
C ASP A 7 -16.31 -22.40 -11.23
N ALA A 8 -16.82 -22.14 -10.03
CA ALA A 8 -18.00 -21.27 -9.86
C ALA A 8 -17.72 -19.81 -10.19
N ALA A 9 -16.51 -19.30 -9.89
CA ALA A 9 -16.12 -17.95 -10.24
C ALA A 9 -15.91 -17.82 -11.76
N ILE A 10 -15.20 -18.77 -12.37
CA ILE A 10 -14.93 -18.78 -13.81
C ILE A 10 -16.24 -18.88 -14.60
N GLN A 11 -17.13 -19.81 -14.27
CA GLN A 11 -18.42 -19.94 -14.91
C GLN A 11 -19.25 -18.64 -14.81
N ALA A 12 -19.29 -18.02 -13.62
CA ALA A 12 -20.02 -16.78 -13.43
C ALA A 12 -19.47 -15.62 -14.30
N ILE A 13 -18.15 -15.61 -14.57
CA ILE A 13 -17.52 -14.64 -15.45
C ILE A 13 -17.83 -14.95 -16.92
N GLU A 14 -17.73 -16.21 -17.35
CA GLU A 14 -18.03 -16.65 -18.72
C GLU A 14 -19.48 -16.40 -19.13
N GLU A 15 -20.42 -16.48 -18.19
CA GLU A 15 -21.86 -16.24 -18.42
C GLU A 15 -22.23 -14.75 -18.48
N MET A 16 -21.29 -13.81 -18.19
CA MET A 16 -21.56 -12.39 -18.20
C MET A 16 -21.99 -11.86 -19.55
N GLN A 17 -22.98 -10.99 -19.53
CA GLN A 17 -23.40 -10.22 -20.71
C GLN A 17 -22.84 -8.77 -20.63
N PRO A 18 -22.75 -8.05 -21.76
CA PRO A 18 -22.28 -6.68 -21.76
C PRO A 18 -23.01 -5.79 -20.74
N GLY A 19 -22.26 -5.22 -19.81
CA GLY A 19 -22.77 -4.39 -18.72
C GLY A 19 -22.93 -5.12 -17.38
N ASP A 20 -22.80 -6.44 -17.34
CA ASP A 20 -22.85 -7.21 -16.11
C ASP A 20 -21.65 -6.95 -15.21
N LYS A 21 -21.81 -7.27 -13.93
CA LYS A 21 -20.79 -7.15 -12.90
C LYS A 21 -20.80 -8.39 -12.02
N VAL A 22 -19.65 -9.03 -11.90
CA VAL A 22 -19.44 -10.15 -10.98
C VAL A 22 -18.51 -9.70 -9.87
N PHE A 23 -18.89 -9.94 -8.61
CA PHE A 23 -18.04 -9.80 -7.45
C PHE A 23 -17.61 -11.18 -7.00
N ILE A 24 -16.32 -11.45 -7.07
CA ILE A 24 -15.70 -12.64 -6.47
C ILE A 24 -15.43 -12.38 -4.98
N ASN A 25 -15.14 -13.44 -4.24
CA ASN A 25 -14.85 -13.34 -2.81
C ASN A 25 -13.54 -12.57 -2.54
N ASN A 26 -13.29 -12.25 -1.29
CA ASN A 26 -12.08 -11.55 -0.86
C ASN A 26 -10.83 -12.37 -1.23
N VAL A 27 -10.05 -11.85 -2.17
CA VAL A 27 -8.84 -12.52 -2.68
C VAL A 27 -7.84 -12.88 -1.57
N ARG A 28 -7.81 -12.15 -0.47
CA ARG A 28 -6.95 -12.48 0.68
C ARG A 28 -7.35 -13.75 1.44
N MET A 29 -8.46 -14.36 1.09
CA MET A 29 -8.82 -15.70 1.56
C MET A 29 -8.12 -16.81 0.75
N HIS A 30 -7.52 -16.47 -0.40
CA HIS A 30 -6.76 -17.43 -1.20
C HIS A 30 -5.37 -17.65 -0.60
N PRO A 31 -4.90 -18.90 -0.45
CA PRO A 31 -3.63 -19.22 0.20
C PRO A 31 -2.41 -18.56 -0.46
N GLU A 32 -2.41 -18.45 -1.79
CA GLU A 32 -1.30 -17.84 -2.55
C GLU A 32 -1.22 -16.32 -2.38
N GLU A 33 -2.34 -15.68 -2.09
CA GLU A 33 -2.41 -14.21 -1.93
C GLU A 33 -1.89 -13.75 -0.57
N TYR A 34 -2.15 -14.53 0.48
CA TYR A 34 -1.83 -14.12 1.84
C TYR A 34 -1.60 -15.31 2.77
N GLY A 35 -0.70 -15.15 3.75
CA GLY A 35 -0.42 -16.14 4.77
C GLY A 35 0.90 -16.86 4.56
N GLU A 36 1.00 -18.08 5.10
CA GLU A 36 2.24 -18.87 5.08
C GLU A 36 2.61 -19.39 3.69
N ASN A 37 1.62 -19.52 2.81
CA ASN A 37 1.81 -19.99 1.43
C ASN A 37 1.98 -18.86 0.42
N LYS A 38 2.19 -17.62 0.90
CA LYS A 38 2.43 -16.49 0.01
C LYS A 38 3.64 -16.77 -0.90
N VAL A 39 3.39 -16.68 -2.19
CA VAL A 39 4.41 -16.92 -3.21
C VAL A 39 5.40 -15.77 -3.32
N LYS A 40 6.56 -16.02 -3.93
CA LYS A 40 7.52 -14.98 -4.26
C LYS A 40 7.04 -14.21 -5.49
N ALA A 41 7.54 -12.98 -5.66
CA ALA A 41 7.19 -12.11 -6.79
C ALA A 41 7.40 -12.77 -8.16
N GLU A 42 8.49 -13.52 -8.30
CA GLU A 42 8.87 -14.23 -9.52
C GLU A 42 7.89 -15.37 -9.90
N ASP A 43 7.17 -15.91 -8.91
CA ASP A 43 6.23 -17.00 -9.09
C ASP A 43 4.76 -16.52 -9.21
N GLU A 44 4.49 -15.23 -8.98
CA GLU A 44 3.13 -14.69 -8.98
C GLU A 44 2.36 -14.91 -10.29
N PRO A 45 2.96 -14.75 -11.49
CA PRO A 45 2.27 -15.01 -12.75
C PRO A 45 1.81 -16.45 -12.93
N THR A 46 2.46 -17.41 -12.27
CA THR A 46 2.17 -18.85 -12.39
C THR A 46 1.20 -19.37 -11.33
N THR A 47 0.72 -18.51 -10.45
CA THR A 47 -0.25 -18.89 -9.41
C THR A 47 -1.58 -19.30 -10.00
N GLU A 48 -2.31 -20.16 -9.28
CA GLU A 48 -3.64 -20.61 -9.70
C GLU A 48 -4.59 -19.42 -9.89
N ILE A 49 -4.58 -18.46 -8.95
CA ILE A 49 -5.45 -17.29 -9.01
C ILE A 49 -5.19 -16.44 -10.27
N VAL A 50 -3.94 -16.23 -10.63
CA VAL A 50 -3.58 -15.44 -11.82
C VAL A 50 -3.91 -16.21 -13.10
N THR A 51 -3.46 -17.44 -13.23
CA THR A 51 -3.66 -18.26 -14.44
C THR A 51 -5.13 -18.47 -14.75
N ARG A 52 -5.96 -18.77 -13.75
CA ARG A 52 -7.39 -18.98 -13.95
C ARG A 52 -8.15 -17.70 -14.29
N LEU A 53 -7.88 -16.59 -13.60
CA LEU A 53 -8.55 -15.32 -13.93
C LEU A 53 -8.09 -14.75 -15.27
N SER A 54 -6.80 -14.92 -15.62
CA SER A 54 -6.28 -14.49 -16.93
C SER A 54 -6.92 -15.21 -18.09
N SER A 55 -7.37 -16.45 -17.91
CA SER A 55 -8.02 -17.23 -18.99
C SER A 55 -9.38 -16.68 -19.42
N VAL A 56 -10.02 -15.83 -18.61
CA VAL A 56 -11.36 -15.28 -18.83
C VAL A 56 -11.41 -13.76 -18.84
N ALA A 57 -10.26 -13.08 -18.79
CA ALA A 57 -10.16 -11.62 -18.74
C ALA A 57 -9.32 -11.08 -19.90
N ASP A 58 -9.73 -9.95 -20.47
CA ASP A 58 -9.03 -9.27 -21.58
C ASP A 58 -8.04 -8.20 -21.10
N ALA A 59 -8.24 -7.68 -19.90
CA ALA A 59 -7.39 -6.65 -19.30
C ALA A 59 -7.54 -6.63 -17.76
N TYR A 60 -6.48 -6.23 -17.11
CA TYR A 60 -6.45 -6.02 -15.66
C TYR A 60 -6.45 -4.52 -15.33
N VAL A 61 -7.33 -4.10 -14.42
CA VAL A 61 -7.36 -2.73 -13.93
C VAL A 61 -7.06 -2.70 -12.45
N THR A 62 -5.92 -2.13 -12.07
CA THR A 62 -5.59 -1.89 -10.66
C THR A 62 -6.13 -0.55 -10.20
N ASP A 63 -7.02 -0.56 -9.20
CA ASP A 63 -7.58 0.65 -8.58
C ASP A 63 -7.50 0.63 -7.04
N ALA A 64 -6.73 -0.31 -6.49
CA ALA A 64 -6.54 -0.51 -5.07
C ALA A 64 -5.28 0.22 -4.55
N PHE A 65 -5.29 1.57 -4.55
CA PHE A 65 -4.13 2.37 -4.14
C PHE A 65 -3.61 2.01 -2.74
N GLY A 66 -4.51 1.81 -1.76
CA GLY A 66 -4.13 1.42 -0.40
C GLY A 66 -3.41 0.07 -0.28
N ALA A 67 -3.52 -0.80 -1.29
CA ALA A 67 -2.84 -2.09 -1.37
C ALA A 67 -1.62 -2.09 -2.31
N ALA A 68 -1.38 -1.01 -3.06
CA ALA A 68 -0.35 -0.94 -4.11
C ALA A 68 1.09 -1.20 -3.62
N HIS A 69 1.33 -1.03 -2.32
CA HIS A 69 2.63 -1.31 -1.68
C HIS A 69 2.89 -2.81 -1.42
N ARG A 70 1.91 -3.66 -1.70
CA ARG A 70 2.03 -5.11 -1.46
C ARG A 70 2.48 -5.80 -2.73
N ASN A 71 3.29 -6.81 -2.54
CA ASN A 71 3.67 -7.75 -3.57
C ASN A 71 2.79 -8.99 -3.40
N SER A 72 1.81 -9.17 -4.28
CA SER A 72 0.89 -10.32 -4.21
C SER A 72 0.25 -10.59 -5.58
N PRO A 73 -0.13 -11.86 -5.86
CA PRO A 73 -0.60 -12.31 -7.17
C PRO A 73 -1.67 -11.41 -7.80
N THR A 74 -2.68 -11.01 -7.03
CA THR A 74 -3.76 -10.18 -7.57
C THR A 74 -3.37 -8.71 -7.80
N LEU A 75 -2.20 -8.26 -7.37
CA LEU A 75 -1.73 -6.89 -7.59
C LEU A 75 -0.66 -6.80 -8.68
N THR A 76 0.23 -7.78 -8.76
CA THR A 76 1.41 -7.73 -9.63
C THR A 76 1.52 -8.92 -10.59
N GLY A 77 0.83 -10.04 -10.35
CA GLY A 77 0.96 -11.27 -11.13
C GLY A 77 0.41 -11.19 -12.57
N PHE A 78 -0.50 -10.27 -12.87
CA PHE A 78 -1.11 -10.15 -14.21
C PHE A 78 -0.25 -9.41 -15.24
N THR A 79 0.87 -8.82 -14.84
CA THR A 79 1.65 -7.89 -15.69
C THR A 79 2.22 -8.52 -16.96
N GLU A 80 2.46 -9.82 -16.96
CA GLU A 80 2.98 -10.56 -18.11
C GLU A 80 1.88 -11.21 -18.94
N GLU A 81 0.66 -11.33 -18.39
CA GLU A 81 -0.44 -12.08 -18.98
C GLU A 81 -1.39 -11.22 -19.82
N MET A 82 -1.55 -9.95 -19.46
CA MET A 82 -2.53 -9.07 -20.12
C MET A 82 -2.19 -7.58 -19.96
N PRO A 83 -2.85 -6.68 -20.74
CA PRO A 83 -2.71 -5.25 -20.53
C PRO A 83 -3.13 -4.83 -19.13
N CYS A 84 -2.21 -4.14 -18.41
CA CYS A 84 -2.43 -3.63 -17.06
C CYS A 84 -2.65 -2.13 -17.07
N ILE A 85 -3.74 -1.67 -16.46
CA ILE A 85 -4.20 -0.28 -16.54
C ILE A 85 -4.41 0.26 -15.11
N ALA A 86 -3.97 1.48 -14.86
CA ALA A 86 -4.30 2.19 -13.62
C ALA A 86 -5.76 2.65 -13.65
N GLY A 87 -6.52 2.29 -12.63
CA GLY A 87 -7.88 2.75 -12.44
C GLY A 87 -7.96 4.24 -12.07
N ARG A 88 -9.17 4.76 -11.95
CA ARG A 88 -9.41 6.20 -11.70
C ARG A 88 -8.90 6.66 -10.34
N LEU A 89 -9.07 5.84 -9.30
CA LEU A 89 -8.56 6.16 -7.96
C LEU A 89 -7.03 6.14 -7.98
N MET A 90 -6.43 5.09 -8.50
CA MET A 90 -4.98 4.96 -8.64
C MET A 90 -4.37 6.17 -9.36
N ASN A 91 -4.93 6.55 -10.50
CA ASN A 91 -4.46 7.70 -11.27
C ASN A 91 -4.59 9.03 -10.50
N ARG A 92 -5.69 9.23 -9.76
CA ARG A 92 -5.88 10.43 -8.94
C ARG A 92 -4.86 10.51 -7.81
N GLU A 93 -4.64 9.40 -7.12
CA GLU A 93 -3.66 9.35 -6.02
C GLU A 93 -2.23 9.58 -6.51
N ILE A 94 -1.84 8.95 -7.62
CA ILE A 94 -0.52 9.15 -8.24
C ILE A 94 -0.32 10.64 -8.58
N ARG A 95 -1.29 11.26 -9.27
CA ARG A 95 -1.19 12.68 -9.64
C ARG A 95 -1.10 13.60 -8.43
N SER A 96 -1.85 13.29 -7.36
CA SER A 96 -1.79 14.08 -6.12
C SER A 96 -0.43 13.97 -5.44
N LEU A 97 0.16 12.78 -5.43
CA LEU A 97 1.50 12.56 -4.89
C LEU A 97 2.57 13.22 -5.75
N GLU A 98 2.47 13.13 -7.08
CA GLU A 98 3.39 13.80 -8.00
C GLU A 98 3.40 15.30 -7.76
N LEU A 99 2.23 15.93 -7.61
CA LEU A 99 2.13 17.35 -7.27
C LEU A 99 2.80 17.66 -5.93
N ALA A 100 2.49 16.88 -4.89
CA ALA A 100 3.03 17.09 -3.55
C ALA A 100 4.56 16.91 -3.48
N VAL A 101 5.15 16.08 -4.34
CA VAL A 101 6.58 15.73 -4.30
C VAL A 101 7.41 16.57 -5.27
N ASN A 102 6.85 17.04 -6.39
CA ASN A 102 7.62 17.73 -7.43
C ASN A 102 7.44 19.26 -7.39
N ASP A 103 6.20 19.74 -7.34
CA ASP A 103 5.90 21.17 -7.40
C ASP A 103 4.64 21.52 -6.58
N PRO A 104 4.67 21.38 -5.26
CA PRO A 104 3.52 21.66 -4.42
C PRO A 104 3.20 23.16 -4.37
N PRO A 105 1.91 23.54 -4.29
CA PRO A 105 1.54 24.91 -3.95
C PRO A 105 2.16 25.35 -2.62
N ARG A 106 2.58 26.61 -2.57
CA ARG A 106 3.19 27.20 -1.37
C ARG A 106 2.18 28.02 -0.56
N PRO A 107 2.25 28.03 0.78
CA PRO A 107 3.19 27.26 1.62
C PRO A 107 2.83 25.77 1.68
N TYR A 108 3.82 24.88 1.53
CA TYR A 108 3.62 23.45 1.69
C TYR A 108 3.91 23.02 3.13
N VAL A 109 2.88 22.61 3.84
CA VAL A 109 2.96 22.10 5.21
C VAL A 109 2.69 20.61 5.22
N ALA A 110 3.68 19.82 5.59
CA ALA A 110 3.54 18.38 5.77
C ALA A 110 3.24 18.06 7.24
N ILE A 111 2.14 17.31 7.49
CA ILE A 111 1.79 16.83 8.82
C ILE A 111 2.07 15.33 8.86
N LEU A 112 3.08 14.94 9.65
CA LEU A 112 3.56 13.57 9.72
C LEU A 112 3.30 12.98 11.11
N GLY A 113 2.71 11.78 11.12
CA GLY A 113 2.38 11.07 12.37
C GLY A 113 2.17 9.58 12.11
N GLY A 114 1.79 8.87 13.16
CA GLY A 114 1.54 7.43 13.09
C GLY A 114 2.45 6.64 14.02
N ALA A 115 2.24 5.33 14.05
CA ALA A 115 3.02 4.42 14.89
C ALA A 115 4.32 3.95 14.22
N LYS A 116 4.42 4.02 12.88
CA LYS A 116 5.63 3.65 12.14
C LYS A 116 6.56 4.85 12.02
N CYS A 117 7.35 5.10 13.06
CA CYS A 117 8.23 6.25 13.15
C CYS A 117 9.25 6.30 12.01
N ASP A 118 9.84 5.15 11.64
CA ASP A 118 10.85 5.07 10.58
C ASP A 118 10.32 5.55 9.23
N ASP A 119 9.12 5.14 8.86
CA ASP A 119 8.51 5.54 7.60
C ASP A 119 8.26 7.05 7.56
N SER A 120 7.72 7.61 8.65
CA SER A 120 7.46 9.05 8.77
C SER A 120 8.76 9.88 8.73
N LEU A 121 9.82 9.41 9.38
CA LEU A 121 11.13 10.07 9.37
C LEU A 121 11.77 10.02 7.98
N ARG A 122 11.68 8.89 7.26
CA ARG A 122 12.16 8.77 5.87
C ARG A 122 11.43 9.73 4.94
N VAL A 123 10.10 9.86 5.09
CA VAL A 123 9.32 10.84 4.33
C VAL A 123 9.77 12.25 4.64
N ALA A 124 9.94 12.61 5.93
CA ALA A 124 10.42 13.92 6.34
C ALA A 124 11.78 14.26 5.71
N LEU A 125 12.75 13.36 5.84
CA LEU A 125 14.09 13.53 5.28
C LEU A 125 14.08 13.69 3.76
N ASN A 126 13.24 12.94 3.07
CA ASN A 126 13.07 13.04 1.61
C ASN A 126 12.52 14.41 1.21
N LEU A 127 11.44 14.89 1.87
CA LEU A 127 10.83 16.18 1.58
C LEU A 127 11.80 17.35 1.86
N ILE A 128 12.56 17.28 2.97
CA ILE A 128 13.59 18.26 3.30
C ILE A 128 14.72 18.22 2.27
N GLY A 129 15.24 17.04 1.97
CA GLY A 129 16.36 16.86 1.03
C GLY A 129 16.03 17.35 -0.38
N ARG A 130 14.77 17.29 -0.78
CA ARG A 130 14.28 17.84 -2.07
C ARG A 130 13.95 19.31 -2.03
N GLY A 131 13.92 19.93 -0.87
CA GLY A 131 13.58 21.35 -0.72
C GLY A 131 12.14 21.70 -1.09
N VAL A 132 11.23 20.72 -1.06
CA VAL A 132 9.83 20.92 -1.50
C VAL A 132 8.89 21.30 -0.37
N VAL A 133 9.28 21.12 0.90
CA VAL A 133 8.45 21.42 2.07
C VAL A 133 8.89 22.71 2.75
N ASP A 134 7.94 23.55 3.15
CA ASP A 134 8.20 24.78 3.91
C ASP A 134 8.16 24.53 5.42
N THR A 135 7.27 23.64 5.87
CA THR A 135 7.09 23.32 7.29
C THR A 135 6.72 21.85 7.45
N ILE A 136 7.31 21.20 8.43
CA ILE A 136 6.92 19.85 8.85
C ILE A 136 6.38 19.91 10.28
N VAL A 137 5.16 19.41 10.48
CA VAL A 137 4.53 19.27 11.78
C VAL A 137 4.54 17.78 12.16
N MET A 138 5.30 17.44 13.18
CA MET A 138 5.35 16.08 13.70
C MET A 138 4.30 15.91 14.79
N VAL A 139 3.45 14.85 14.67
CA VAL A 139 2.34 14.62 15.61
C VAL A 139 2.34 13.16 16.12
N GLY A 140 1.59 12.92 17.21
CA GLY A 140 1.45 11.58 17.80
C GLY A 140 2.77 11.01 18.28
N VAL A 141 3.02 9.73 18.02
CA VAL A 141 4.25 9.04 18.48
C VAL A 141 5.50 9.65 17.85
N VAL A 142 5.45 10.01 16.58
CA VAL A 142 6.57 10.66 15.88
C VAL A 142 6.88 12.02 16.50
N GLY A 143 5.86 12.80 16.86
CA GLY A 143 6.03 14.06 17.58
C GLY A 143 6.69 13.87 18.95
N ASN A 144 6.26 12.88 19.72
CA ASN A 144 6.87 12.53 21.00
C ASN A 144 8.33 12.09 20.83
N LEU A 145 8.63 11.30 19.79
CA LEU A 145 10.01 10.92 19.48
C LEU A 145 10.88 12.14 19.21
N MET A 146 10.41 13.08 18.41
CA MET A 146 11.16 14.33 18.11
C MET A 146 11.35 15.19 19.34
N LEU A 147 10.34 15.32 20.22
CA LEU A 147 10.47 16.01 21.50
C LEU A 147 11.53 15.37 22.38
N TRP A 148 11.52 14.04 22.47
CA TRP A 148 12.52 13.31 23.25
C TRP A 148 13.92 13.49 22.68
N ALA A 149 14.10 13.37 21.36
CA ALA A 149 15.39 13.61 20.70
C ALA A 149 15.93 15.03 20.91
N ASN A 150 15.03 16.00 21.11
CA ASN A 150 15.41 17.39 21.48
C ASN A 150 15.56 17.62 22.99
N GLY A 151 15.62 16.55 23.80
CA GLY A 151 15.89 16.63 25.23
C GLY A 151 14.68 16.93 26.13
N HIS A 152 13.45 16.97 25.56
CA HIS A 152 12.24 17.15 26.35
C HIS A 152 11.86 15.86 27.07
N ASP A 153 11.38 15.97 28.31
CA ASP A 153 10.82 14.82 29.00
C ASP A 153 9.40 14.54 28.53
N ILE A 154 9.23 13.38 27.91
CA ILE A 154 7.94 12.90 27.42
C ILE A 154 7.24 11.90 28.35
N GLY A 155 7.81 11.69 29.52
CA GLY A 155 7.32 10.75 30.52
C GLY A 155 7.66 9.28 30.23
N SER A 156 7.71 8.46 31.26
CA SER A 156 8.15 7.05 31.19
C SER A 156 7.26 6.19 30.27
N GLY A 157 5.95 6.45 30.26
CA GLY A 157 5.00 5.71 29.43
C GLY A 157 5.27 5.88 27.94
N ASN A 158 5.48 7.13 27.47
CA ASN A 158 5.80 7.40 26.07
C ASN A 158 7.19 6.85 25.69
N LYS A 159 8.19 6.98 26.58
CA LYS A 159 9.52 6.41 26.36
C LYS A 159 9.46 4.89 26.17
N LYS A 160 8.71 4.20 27.03
CA LYS A 160 8.50 2.76 26.90
C LYS A 160 7.79 2.36 25.61
N ALA A 161 6.75 3.10 25.21
CA ALA A 161 6.03 2.85 23.98
C ALA A 161 6.92 3.03 22.73
N ILE A 162 7.74 4.08 22.70
CA ILE A 162 8.68 4.32 21.60
C ILE A 162 9.76 3.24 21.54
N LYS A 163 10.36 2.87 22.67
CA LYS A 163 11.34 1.76 22.73
C LYS A 163 10.73 0.44 22.26
N GLY A 164 9.49 0.13 22.61
CA GLY A 164 8.79 -1.06 22.11
C GLY A 164 8.56 -1.09 20.60
N MET A 165 8.55 0.08 19.94
CA MET A 165 8.40 0.20 18.48
C MET A 165 9.74 0.22 17.72
N MET A 166 10.75 0.82 18.33
CA MET A 166 12.07 1.07 17.72
C MET A 166 13.13 0.05 18.14
N GLY A 167 12.86 -0.74 19.17
CA GLY A 167 13.79 -1.64 19.83
C GLY A 167 14.20 -1.12 21.21
N ASP A 168 14.41 -2.03 22.15
CA ASP A 168 14.69 -1.69 23.56
C ASP A 168 16.00 -0.89 23.73
N ASP A 169 16.97 -1.10 22.86
CA ASP A 169 18.26 -0.40 22.85
C ASP A 169 18.20 0.98 22.17
N PHE A 170 17.02 1.37 21.69
CA PHE A 170 16.87 2.66 21.01
C PHE A 170 17.11 3.83 21.98
N GLU A 171 18.02 4.72 21.59
CA GLU A 171 18.24 6.04 22.18
C GLU A 171 18.03 7.09 21.09
N PRO A 172 17.25 8.15 21.33
CA PRO A 172 16.91 9.16 20.33
C PRO A 172 18.04 10.14 20.03
#